data_e90fe15cdbdc3762874646c2dba02a3f
#
_entry.id   e90fe15cdbdc3762874646c2dba02a3f
#
_cell.length_a   1.000
_cell.length_b   1.000
_cell.length_c   1.000
_cell.angle_alpha   90.00
_cell.angle_beta   90.00
_cell.angle_gamma   90.00
#
_symmetry.space_group_name_H-M   'P 1'
#
loop_
_entity.id
_entity.type
_entity.pdbx_description
1 polymer ?
#
loop_
_entity_poly.entity_id
_entity_poly.type
_entity_poly.pdbx_seq_one_letter_code
_entity_poly.pdbx_strand_id
1 'polypeptide(L)'
;MRYILTIFFACALFTLNAQTHTLEKIWETDSVIAVPESVLPDPGGNILYVSLIDGTGWDADGKGGVGKLTSRGKDYDSTWITGLNAPKGMGIYGNRLFAADINQVVVIDIKGGKIEKKINIDSAKGLNDITVSDKGIVYVSDSKTGNIWKIENDNPELYLSGMTGVNGLKSIGDELLIGSGKSFIKANAQKQITNIAQMPEGIDGIEPLGNGDFIVTAWVGYIFYVSPGGNVQTLLDTHSEKKNTADIGYDAVNRIVYVPTFNAKTVAAYKLK
;
A
#
# COMPACT_ATOMS: atom_id res chain seq x y z
N MET A 1 14.60 42.13 -60.11
CA MET A 1 15.23 41.07 -59.26
C MET A 1 14.39 40.85 -57.99
N ARG A 2 13.73 39.74 -57.91
CA ARG A 2 12.95 39.33 -56.66
C ARG A 2 13.85 38.43 -55.86
N TYR A 3 14.17 38.80 -54.60
CA TYR A 3 14.89 37.96 -53.67
C TYR A 3 13.88 37.09 -52.93
N ILE A 4 14.02 35.78 -53.09
CA ILE A 4 13.26 34.78 -52.29
C ILE A 4 14.06 34.54 -51.02
N LEU A 5 13.50 34.95 -49.89
CA LEU A 5 14.08 34.68 -48.57
C LEU A 5 13.59 33.29 -48.10
N THR A 6 14.46 32.30 -48.13
CA THR A 6 14.16 30.95 -47.61
C THR A 6 14.45 30.92 -46.11
N ILE A 7 13.39 30.83 -45.29
CA ILE A 7 13.51 30.69 -43.85
C ILE A 7 13.67 29.20 -43.55
N PHE A 8 14.84 28.81 -43.06
CA PHE A 8 15.08 27.48 -42.51
C PHE A 8 14.50 27.42 -41.10
N PHE A 9 13.45 26.59 -40.88
CA PHE A 9 12.93 26.25 -39.55
C PHE A 9 13.77 25.11 -38.99
N ALA A 10 14.69 25.42 -38.07
CA ALA A 10 15.42 24.39 -37.32
C ALA A 10 14.51 23.78 -36.29
N CYS A 11 13.99 22.56 -36.53
CA CYS A 11 13.30 21.76 -35.54
C CYS A 11 14.32 21.24 -34.52
N ALA A 12 14.39 21.87 -33.34
CA ALA A 12 15.15 21.33 -32.21
C ALA A 12 14.42 20.10 -31.69
N LEU A 13 14.94 18.92 -31.95
CA LEU A 13 14.50 17.66 -31.31
C LEU A 13 14.97 17.69 -29.88
N PHE A 14 14.07 18.05 -28.95
CA PHE A 14 14.27 17.79 -27.51
C PHE A 14 14.11 16.30 -27.27
N THR A 15 15.20 15.60 -27.09
CA THR A 15 15.17 14.24 -26.51
C THR A 15 14.80 14.38 -25.06
N LEU A 16 13.54 14.13 -24.71
CA LEU A 16 13.12 13.88 -23.34
C LEU A 16 13.79 12.59 -22.88
N ASN A 17 14.89 12.72 -22.13
CA ASN A 17 15.42 11.61 -21.36
C ASN A 17 14.36 11.29 -20.30
N ALA A 18 13.56 10.26 -20.50
CA ALA A 18 12.71 9.71 -19.46
C ALA A 18 13.64 9.28 -18.31
N GLN A 19 13.50 9.91 -17.16
CA GLN A 19 14.25 9.50 -15.96
C GLN A 19 13.83 8.07 -15.63
N THR A 20 14.77 7.13 -15.73
CA THR A 20 14.55 5.74 -15.36
C THR A 20 14.75 5.57 -13.88
N HIS A 21 13.69 5.16 -13.16
CA HIS A 21 13.79 4.80 -11.75
C HIS A 21 14.22 3.35 -11.59
N THR A 22 14.92 3.04 -10.52
CA THR A 22 15.37 1.68 -10.19
C THR A 22 15.20 1.40 -8.71
N LEU A 23 15.04 0.12 -8.36
CA LEU A 23 15.05 -0.37 -6.99
C LEU A 23 16.34 -1.17 -6.74
N GLU A 24 17.13 -0.74 -5.77
CA GLU A 24 18.31 -1.45 -5.30
C GLU A 24 18.02 -2.12 -3.96
N LYS A 25 18.12 -3.46 -3.90
CA LYS A 25 17.88 -4.20 -2.65
C LYS A 25 18.93 -3.84 -1.59
N ILE A 26 18.48 -3.39 -0.42
CA ILE A 26 19.33 -3.04 0.73
C ILE A 26 19.50 -4.24 1.65
N TRP A 27 18.40 -4.87 2.03
CA TRP A 27 18.36 -6.04 2.90
C TRP A 27 17.10 -6.87 2.67
N GLU A 28 17.10 -8.08 3.17
CA GLU A 28 15.97 -8.97 3.25
C GLU A 28 16.14 -9.83 4.51
N THR A 29 15.04 -10.08 5.23
CA THR A 29 15.04 -10.95 6.41
C THR A 29 15.17 -12.42 6.00
N ASP A 30 15.48 -13.28 6.97
CA ASP A 30 15.28 -14.71 6.80
C ASP A 30 13.77 -15.03 6.62
N SER A 31 13.47 -16.23 6.05
CA SER A 31 12.12 -16.70 5.78
C SER A 31 11.43 -17.20 7.06
N VAL A 32 11.21 -16.30 8.01
CA VAL A 32 10.66 -16.59 9.35
C VAL A 32 9.41 -15.79 9.68
N ILE A 33 9.02 -14.85 8.81
CA ILE A 33 7.87 -13.97 9.04
C ILE A 33 6.60 -14.66 8.56
N ALA A 34 5.67 -14.89 9.45
CA ALA A 34 4.50 -15.74 9.21
C ALA A 34 3.48 -15.11 8.26
N VAL A 35 3.66 -15.30 6.95
CA VAL A 35 2.81 -14.78 5.87
C VAL A 35 2.59 -13.27 6.02
N PRO A 36 3.67 -12.44 5.85
CA PRO A 36 3.57 -10.99 5.96
C PRO A 36 2.74 -10.43 4.80
N GLU A 37 1.76 -9.61 5.11
CA GLU A 37 0.89 -9.05 4.08
C GLU A 37 1.06 -7.55 3.91
N SER A 38 1.21 -6.78 4.99
CA SER A 38 1.48 -5.35 4.96
C SER A 38 2.69 -5.00 5.82
N VAL A 39 3.46 -4.01 5.40
CA VAL A 39 4.57 -3.43 6.17
C VAL A 39 4.36 -1.93 6.31
N LEU A 40 4.20 -1.45 7.54
CA LEU A 40 3.94 -0.05 7.84
C LEU A 40 5.10 0.56 8.64
N PRO A 41 5.86 1.53 8.08
CA PRO A 41 6.86 2.25 8.84
C PRO A 41 6.22 3.11 9.94
N ASP A 42 6.79 3.06 11.13
CA ASP A 42 6.49 4.02 12.20
C ASP A 42 6.84 5.45 11.75
N PRO A 43 6.06 6.48 12.11
CA PRO A 43 6.38 7.86 11.79
C PRO A 43 7.78 8.32 12.25
N GLY A 44 8.34 7.69 13.29
CA GLY A 44 9.72 7.90 13.73
C GLY A 44 10.78 7.23 12.86
N GLY A 45 10.38 6.35 11.93
CA GLY A 45 11.25 5.69 10.95
C GLY A 45 12.18 4.61 11.53
N ASN A 46 12.01 4.21 12.77
CA ASN A 46 12.88 3.22 13.42
C ASN A 46 12.30 1.81 13.48
N ILE A 47 10.97 1.72 13.45
CA ILE A 47 10.18 0.49 13.59
C ILE A 47 9.38 0.27 12.32
N LEU A 48 9.25 -0.99 11.93
CA LEU A 48 8.30 -1.47 10.94
C LEU A 48 7.29 -2.35 11.66
N TYR A 49 6.01 -2.07 11.50
CA TYR A 49 4.93 -2.97 11.86
C TYR A 49 4.65 -3.89 10.68
N VAL A 50 4.40 -5.16 10.94
CA VAL A 50 4.12 -6.15 9.90
C VAL A 50 2.87 -6.91 10.27
N SER A 51 1.86 -6.90 9.42
CA SER A 51 0.69 -7.76 9.60
C SER A 51 1.06 -9.21 9.26
N LEU A 52 0.67 -10.13 10.15
CA LEU A 52 1.00 -11.55 10.09
C LEU A 52 -0.30 -12.34 9.95
N ILE A 53 -0.53 -12.93 8.79
CA ILE A 53 -1.70 -13.78 8.58
C ILE A 53 -1.56 -15.08 9.37
N ASP A 54 -0.36 -15.69 9.36
CA ASP A 54 -0.01 -16.96 10.04
C ASP A 54 -1.03 -18.09 9.85
N GLY A 55 -1.61 -18.15 8.67
CA GLY A 55 -2.67 -19.11 8.33
C GLY A 55 -3.12 -18.93 6.90
N THR A 56 -4.41 -19.12 6.66
CA THR A 56 -5.03 -18.81 5.38
C THR A 56 -5.50 -17.36 5.34
N GLY A 57 -5.47 -16.76 4.16
CA GLY A 57 -5.70 -15.31 4.01
C GLY A 57 -7.09 -14.82 4.43
N TRP A 58 -8.04 -15.70 4.74
CA TRP A 58 -9.44 -15.33 4.99
C TRP A 58 -10.14 -16.15 6.08
N ASP A 59 -9.39 -16.91 6.89
CA ASP A 59 -9.96 -17.71 7.97
C ASP A 59 -9.94 -16.94 9.29
N ALA A 60 -11.03 -17.06 10.03
CA ALA A 60 -11.15 -16.50 11.38
C ALA A 60 -10.64 -17.53 12.40
N ASP A 61 -9.34 -17.84 12.38
CA ASP A 61 -8.72 -18.91 13.18
C ASP A 61 -7.93 -18.43 14.40
N GLY A 62 -7.80 -17.10 14.58
CA GLY A 62 -7.13 -16.49 15.73
C GLY A 62 -5.61 -16.63 15.75
N LYS A 63 -4.96 -17.04 14.65
CA LYS A 63 -3.50 -17.22 14.58
C LYS A 63 -2.75 -15.97 14.20
N GLY A 64 -3.42 -15.05 13.48
CA GLY A 64 -2.82 -13.81 12.99
C GLY A 64 -2.40 -12.86 14.10
N GLY A 65 -1.61 -11.87 13.72
CA GLY A 65 -1.09 -10.86 14.62
C GLY A 65 -0.44 -9.68 13.91
N VAL A 66 0.18 -8.82 14.69
CA VAL A 66 1.08 -7.77 14.19
C VAL A 66 2.43 -7.93 14.84
N GLY A 67 3.46 -8.13 14.04
CA GLY A 67 4.85 -8.16 14.48
C GLY A 67 5.54 -6.82 14.34
N LYS A 68 6.73 -6.72 14.91
CA LYS A 68 7.63 -5.56 14.78
C LYS A 68 9.03 -6.01 14.39
N LEU A 69 9.70 -5.17 13.61
CA LEU A 69 11.15 -5.24 13.42
C LEU A 69 11.71 -3.83 13.26
N THR A 70 13.02 -3.69 13.37
CA THR A 70 13.64 -2.39 13.10
C THR A 70 13.63 -2.08 11.59
N SER A 71 13.70 -0.81 11.21
CA SER A 71 13.81 -0.39 9.81
C SER A 71 15.05 -0.95 9.09
N ARG A 72 15.94 -1.63 9.82
CA ARG A 72 17.11 -2.36 9.30
C ARG A 72 16.87 -3.87 9.15
N GLY A 73 15.63 -4.34 9.32
CA GLY A 73 15.26 -5.75 9.19
C GLY A 73 15.77 -6.65 10.32
N LYS A 74 15.99 -6.09 11.52
CA LYS A 74 16.50 -6.80 12.70
C LYS A 74 15.51 -6.76 13.84
N ASP A 75 15.79 -7.53 14.90
CA ASP A 75 15.05 -7.54 16.16
C ASP A 75 13.55 -7.84 15.95
N TYR A 76 13.28 -8.90 15.14
CA TYR A 76 11.91 -9.32 14.84
C TYR A 76 11.20 -9.88 16.08
N ASP A 77 10.11 -9.22 16.46
CA ASP A 77 9.15 -9.64 17.48
C ASP A 77 7.84 -10.04 16.80
N SER A 78 7.58 -11.35 16.71
CA SER A 78 6.35 -11.89 16.10
C SER A 78 5.14 -11.85 17.03
N THR A 79 5.33 -11.50 18.30
CA THR A 79 4.34 -11.64 19.37
C THR A 79 3.85 -10.32 19.94
N TRP A 80 4.21 -9.20 19.32
CA TRP A 80 3.81 -7.88 19.79
C TRP A 80 2.29 -7.73 19.96
N ILE A 81 1.53 -8.15 18.94
CA ILE A 81 0.05 -8.30 19.03
C ILE A 81 -0.30 -9.67 18.46
N THR A 82 -1.10 -10.44 19.18
CA THR A 82 -1.55 -11.78 18.80
C THR A 82 -3.07 -11.91 18.91
N GLY A 83 -3.64 -13.02 18.39
CA GLY A 83 -5.08 -13.32 18.50
C GLY A 83 -5.94 -12.53 17.52
N LEU A 84 -5.35 -12.08 16.41
CA LEU A 84 -6.06 -11.64 15.22
C LEU A 84 -6.35 -12.84 14.31
N ASN A 85 -7.18 -12.65 13.30
CA ASN A 85 -7.50 -13.74 12.36
C ASN A 85 -6.52 -13.75 11.18
N ALA A 86 -6.75 -12.89 10.21
CA ALA A 86 -5.89 -12.74 9.04
C ALA A 86 -5.68 -11.24 8.74
N PRO A 87 -4.95 -10.53 9.62
CA PRO A 87 -4.77 -9.09 9.46
C PRO A 87 -4.00 -8.77 8.19
N LYS A 88 -4.39 -7.69 7.52
CA LYS A 88 -3.87 -7.23 6.24
C LYS A 88 -3.37 -5.80 6.34
N GLY A 89 -3.88 -4.91 5.51
CA GLY A 89 -3.48 -3.51 5.48
C GLY A 89 -3.55 -2.82 6.84
N MET A 90 -2.63 -1.90 7.07
CA MET A 90 -2.49 -1.17 8.33
C MET A 90 -2.35 0.33 8.10
N GLY A 91 -2.80 1.12 9.08
CA GLY A 91 -2.62 2.56 9.09
C GLY A 91 -2.39 3.11 10.49
N ILE A 92 -1.72 4.26 10.62
CA ILE A 92 -1.42 4.89 11.90
C ILE A 92 -2.03 6.29 11.96
N TYR A 93 -2.59 6.63 13.13
CA TYR A 93 -2.93 7.99 13.49
C TYR A 93 -2.69 8.23 14.99
N GLY A 94 -1.80 9.15 15.28
CA GLY A 94 -1.37 9.42 16.66
C GLY A 94 -0.74 8.20 17.32
N ASN A 95 -1.31 7.72 18.42
CA ASN A 95 -0.86 6.53 19.15
C ASN A 95 -1.63 5.26 18.78
N ARG A 96 -2.43 5.29 17.72
CA ARG A 96 -3.26 4.17 17.29
C ARG A 96 -2.79 3.59 15.97
N LEU A 97 -2.62 2.27 15.92
CA LEU A 97 -2.48 1.49 14.72
C LEU A 97 -3.82 0.80 14.44
N PHE A 98 -4.28 0.90 13.21
CA PHE A 98 -5.48 0.25 12.70
C PHE A 98 -5.08 -0.90 11.80
N ALA A 99 -5.67 -2.07 11.96
CA ALA A 99 -5.42 -3.25 11.11
C ALA A 99 -6.75 -3.82 10.60
N ALA A 100 -6.84 -4.09 9.30
CA ALA A 100 -7.98 -4.77 8.70
C ALA A 100 -7.91 -6.26 9.04
N ASP A 101 -8.98 -6.82 9.62
CA ASP A 101 -9.01 -8.22 10.05
C ASP A 101 -10.38 -8.85 9.71
N ILE A 102 -10.50 -9.43 8.52
CA ILE A 102 -11.69 -10.09 7.96
C ILE A 102 -12.89 -9.15 7.81
N ASN A 103 -13.64 -8.91 8.90
CA ASN A 103 -14.84 -8.06 8.93
C ASN A 103 -14.80 -7.04 10.06
N GLN A 104 -13.63 -6.83 10.63
CA GLN A 104 -13.41 -5.86 11.72
C GLN A 104 -12.14 -5.05 11.45
N VAL A 105 -12.10 -3.84 11.97
CA VAL A 105 -10.87 -3.05 12.09
C VAL A 105 -10.42 -3.12 13.54
N VAL A 106 -9.23 -3.65 13.76
CA VAL A 106 -8.62 -3.76 15.08
C VAL A 106 -7.83 -2.48 15.37
N VAL A 107 -8.14 -1.84 16.50
CA VAL A 107 -7.44 -0.65 16.98
C VAL A 107 -6.45 -1.06 18.07
N ILE A 108 -5.19 -0.73 17.86
CA ILE A 108 -4.06 -1.10 18.71
C ILE A 108 -3.47 0.15 19.33
N ASP A 109 -3.34 0.18 20.66
CA ASP A 109 -2.56 1.19 21.39
C ASP A 109 -1.07 0.88 21.20
N ILE A 110 -0.37 1.72 20.44
CA ILE A 110 1.03 1.51 20.09
C ILE A 110 1.93 1.53 21.34
N LYS A 111 1.76 2.54 22.21
CA LYS A 111 2.58 2.66 23.44
C LYS A 111 2.30 1.55 24.44
N GLY A 112 1.03 1.15 24.56
CA GLY A 112 0.61 0.08 25.46
C GLY A 112 0.91 -1.32 24.93
N GLY A 113 1.15 -1.48 23.63
CA GLY A 113 1.37 -2.78 22.99
C GLY A 113 0.17 -3.73 23.18
N LYS A 114 -1.04 -3.23 23.01
CA LYS A 114 -2.27 -4.00 23.26
C LYS A 114 -3.41 -3.58 22.36
N ILE A 115 -4.33 -4.51 22.12
CA ILE A 115 -5.60 -4.19 21.44
C ILE A 115 -6.41 -3.25 22.34
N GLU A 116 -6.78 -2.07 21.83
CA GLU A 116 -7.66 -1.11 22.48
C GLU A 116 -9.13 -1.53 22.30
N LYS A 117 -9.51 -1.85 21.06
CA LYS A 117 -10.86 -2.27 20.67
C LYS A 117 -10.89 -2.90 19.29
N LYS A 118 -12.05 -3.47 18.96
CA LYS A 118 -12.38 -3.99 17.62
C LYS A 118 -13.64 -3.31 17.11
N ILE A 119 -13.61 -2.78 15.90
CA ILE A 119 -14.73 -2.10 15.23
C ILE A 119 -15.27 -3.07 14.20
N ASN A 120 -16.40 -3.69 14.47
CA ASN A 120 -17.06 -4.60 13.54
C ASN A 120 -17.76 -3.84 12.41
N ILE A 121 -17.72 -4.38 11.20
CA ILE A 121 -18.45 -3.91 10.04
C ILE A 121 -19.31 -5.09 9.56
N ASP A 122 -20.56 -5.16 10.02
CA ASP A 122 -21.42 -6.35 9.90
C ASP A 122 -21.60 -6.83 8.44
N SER A 123 -21.60 -5.93 7.47
CA SER A 123 -21.74 -6.25 6.05
C SER A 123 -20.42 -6.51 5.32
N ALA A 124 -19.27 -6.30 5.98
CA ALA A 124 -17.97 -6.61 5.40
C ALA A 124 -17.71 -8.11 5.38
N LYS A 125 -16.98 -8.57 4.35
CA LYS A 125 -16.66 -9.99 4.16
C LYS A 125 -15.19 -10.26 3.93
N GLY A 126 -14.42 -9.23 3.57
CA GLY A 126 -13.00 -9.38 3.27
C GLY A 126 -12.32 -8.04 3.26
N LEU A 127 -12.22 -7.42 4.46
CA LEU A 127 -11.44 -6.21 4.65
C LEU A 127 -9.99 -6.49 4.29
N ASN A 128 -9.41 -5.58 3.52
CA ASN A 128 -8.07 -5.76 2.98
C ASN A 128 -7.18 -4.57 3.33
N ASP A 129 -7.09 -3.53 2.52
CA ASP A 129 -6.18 -2.44 2.79
C ASP A 129 -6.80 -1.32 3.62
N ILE A 130 -5.96 -0.64 4.40
CA ILE A 130 -6.31 0.52 5.25
C ILE A 130 -5.42 1.71 4.95
N THR A 131 -6.04 2.87 4.83
CA THR A 131 -5.35 4.16 4.93
C THR A 131 -6.02 5.04 5.97
N VAL A 132 -5.23 5.90 6.63
CA VAL A 132 -5.75 6.88 7.58
C VAL A 132 -5.39 8.28 7.10
N SER A 133 -6.39 9.15 7.01
CA SER A 133 -6.18 10.54 6.61
C SER A 133 -5.46 11.35 7.71
N ASP A 134 -4.96 12.52 7.36
CA ASP A 134 -4.38 13.49 8.30
C ASP A 134 -5.38 14.02 9.35
N LYS A 135 -6.68 13.78 9.13
CA LYS A 135 -7.78 14.10 10.07
C LYS A 135 -8.17 12.92 10.96
N GLY A 136 -7.49 11.76 10.83
CA GLY A 136 -7.79 10.55 11.60
C GLY A 136 -8.99 9.74 11.08
N ILE A 137 -9.45 10.02 9.87
CA ILE A 137 -10.49 9.23 9.22
C ILE A 137 -9.84 7.99 8.63
N VAL A 138 -10.37 6.81 8.97
CA VAL A 138 -9.90 5.52 8.45
C VAL A 138 -10.73 5.14 7.24
N TYR A 139 -10.07 4.80 6.14
CA TYR A 139 -10.70 4.15 4.99
C TYR A 139 -10.20 2.72 4.90
N VAL A 140 -11.11 1.78 4.67
CA VAL A 140 -10.77 0.36 4.54
C VAL A 140 -11.49 -0.24 3.33
N SER A 141 -10.75 -0.96 2.49
CA SER A 141 -11.30 -1.69 1.35
C SER A 141 -11.86 -3.05 1.77
N ASP A 142 -12.90 -3.50 1.11
CA ASP A 142 -13.45 -4.85 1.22
C ASP A 142 -13.38 -5.52 -0.16
N SER A 143 -12.33 -6.29 -0.37
CA SER A 143 -12.05 -6.92 -1.66
C SER A 143 -13.09 -7.97 -2.08
N LYS A 144 -13.83 -8.53 -1.11
CA LYS A 144 -14.88 -9.52 -1.40
C LYS A 144 -16.21 -8.90 -1.81
N THR A 145 -16.52 -7.69 -1.32
CA THR A 145 -17.80 -7.02 -1.63
C THR A 145 -17.64 -5.89 -2.65
N GLY A 146 -16.41 -5.43 -2.92
CA GLY A 146 -16.17 -4.27 -3.78
C GLY A 146 -16.59 -2.96 -3.13
N ASN A 147 -16.57 -2.89 -1.81
CA ASN A 147 -16.92 -1.71 -1.04
C ASN A 147 -15.67 -1.05 -0.45
N ILE A 148 -15.76 0.24 -0.19
CA ILE A 148 -14.83 0.98 0.66
C ILE A 148 -15.64 1.53 1.82
N TRP A 149 -15.18 1.27 3.03
CA TRP A 149 -15.77 1.75 4.27
C TRP A 149 -14.99 2.95 4.79
N LYS A 150 -15.68 3.91 5.38
CA LYS A 150 -15.11 5.03 6.11
C LYS A 150 -15.45 4.85 7.59
N ILE A 151 -14.46 5.02 8.47
CA ILE A 151 -14.65 4.97 9.92
C ILE A 151 -14.22 6.32 10.49
N GLU A 152 -15.16 7.00 11.11
CA GLU A 152 -14.94 8.29 11.78
C GLU A 152 -15.55 8.23 13.18
N ASN A 153 -14.76 8.57 14.21
CA ASN A 153 -15.16 8.44 15.61
C ASN A 153 -15.69 7.04 15.95
N ASP A 154 -15.00 6.01 15.43
CA ASP A 154 -15.33 4.58 15.58
C ASP A 154 -16.64 4.12 14.92
N ASN A 155 -17.31 4.96 14.13
CA ASN A 155 -18.53 4.64 13.43
C ASN A 155 -18.24 4.31 11.97
N PRO A 156 -18.42 3.04 11.53
CA PRO A 156 -18.23 2.64 10.14
C PRO A 156 -19.44 3.03 9.29
N GLU A 157 -19.18 3.59 8.12
CA GLU A 157 -20.19 3.87 7.10
C GLU A 157 -19.71 3.47 5.71
N LEU A 158 -20.62 3.11 4.81
CA LEU A 158 -20.28 2.83 3.42
C LEU A 158 -19.85 4.13 2.73
N TYR A 159 -18.61 4.15 2.24
CA TYR A 159 -18.05 5.32 1.56
C TYR A 159 -18.24 5.24 0.03
N LEU A 160 -17.78 4.15 -0.59
CA LEU A 160 -17.93 3.84 -2.02
C LEU A 160 -18.33 2.38 -2.21
N SER A 161 -18.99 2.07 -3.31
CA SER A 161 -19.37 0.70 -3.70
C SER A 161 -19.15 0.45 -5.19
N GLY A 162 -19.20 -0.81 -5.59
CA GLY A 162 -19.01 -1.21 -6.99
C GLY A 162 -17.55 -1.18 -7.46
N MET A 163 -16.59 -1.14 -6.53
CA MET A 163 -15.15 -1.16 -6.81
C MET A 163 -14.69 -2.60 -6.97
N THR A 164 -14.90 -3.20 -8.13
CA THR A 164 -14.56 -4.61 -8.38
C THR A 164 -13.06 -4.87 -8.18
N GLY A 165 -12.72 -5.81 -7.29
CA GLY A 165 -11.34 -6.15 -6.97
C GLY A 165 -10.59 -5.01 -6.27
N VAL A 166 -11.30 -4.17 -5.50
CA VAL A 166 -10.68 -3.12 -4.70
C VAL A 166 -9.71 -3.74 -3.70
N ASN A 167 -8.51 -3.13 -3.61
CA ASN A 167 -7.48 -3.50 -2.64
C ASN A 167 -6.79 -2.21 -2.16
N GLY A 168 -5.62 -1.86 -2.67
CA GLY A 168 -4.81 -0.73 -2.22
C GLY A 168 -5.55 0.59 -2.10
N LEU A 169 -5.36 1.26 -0.97
CA LEU A 169 -5.91 2.58 -0.66
C LEU A 169 -4.81 3.52 -0.16
N LYS A 170 -4.86 4.79 -0.57
CA LYS A 170 -4.02 5.82 0.05
C LYS A 170 -4.74 7.15 0.10
N SER A 171 -4.88 7.71 1.31
CA SER A 171 -5.43 9.04 1.51
C SER A 171 -4.34 10.11 1.32
N ILE A 172 -4.63 11.14 0.53
CA ILE A 172 -3.74 12.30 0.32
C ILE A 172 -4.59 13.56 0.37
N GLY A 173 -4.45 14.36 1.43
CA GLY A 173 -5.30 15.53 1.62
C GLY A 173 -6.79 15.14 1.60
N ASP A 174 -7.56 15.73 0.69
CA ASP A 174 -8.99 15.43 0.52
C ASP A 174 -9.28 14.38 -0.58
N GLU A 175 -8.25 13.72 -1.14
CA GLU A 175 -8.38 12.68 -2.15
C GLU A 175 -8.09 11.29 -1.57
N LEU A 176 -8.76 10.28 -2.10
CA LEU A 176 -8.49 8.87 -1.84
C LEU A 176 -8.00 8.20 -3.13
N LEU A 177 -6.76 7.72 -3.13
CA LEU A 177 -6.22 6.86 -4.17
C LEU A 177 -6.75 5.45 -3.97
N ILE A 178 -7.11 4.77 -5.05
CA ILE A 178 -7.78 3.48 -5.02
C ILE A 178 -7.22 2.58 -6.12
N GLY A 179 -6.82 1.38 -5.74
CA GLY A 179 -6.57 0.27 -6.63
C GLY A 179 -7.83 -0.58 -6.78
N SER A 180 -8.47 -0.57 -7.95
CA SER A 180 -9.65 -1.39 -8.24
C SER A 180 -9.34 -2.33 -9.41
N GLY A 181 -9.00 -3.58 -9.11
CA GLY A 181 -8.42 -4.48 -10.09
C GLY A 181 -7.15 -3.90 -10.70
N LYS A 182 -7.13 -3.70 -12.02
CA LYS A 182 -6.01 -3.06 -12.74
C LYS A 182 -6.19 -1.55 -12.92
N SER A 183 -7.25 -0.95 -12.42
CA SER A 183 -7.51 0.47 -12.53
C SER A 183 -6.94 1.22 -11.33
N PHE A 184 -5.97 2.09 -11.58
CA PHE A 184 -5.47 3.05 -10.59
C PHE A 184 -6.26 4.35 -10.74
N ILE A 185 -7.10 4.64 -9.76
CA ILE A 185 -8.04 5.76 -9.77
C ILE A 185 -7.91 6.60 -8.50
N LYS A 186 -8.53 7.76 -8.49
CA LYS A 186 -8.71 8.58 -7.29
C LYS A 186 -10.14 9.08 -7.17
N ALA A 187 -10.61 9.22 -5.94
CA ALA A 187 -11.87 9.87 -5.58
C ALA A 187 -11.57 11.17 -4.85
N ASN A 188 -12.24 12.26 -5.25
CA ASN A 188 -12.18 13.53 -4.51
C ASN A 188 -13.19 13.54 -3.34
N ALA A 189 -13.23 14.64 -2.57
CA ALA A 189 -14.15 14.82 -1.43
C ALA A 189 -15.64 14.69 -1.83
N GLN A 190 -16.01 14.96 -3.08
CA GLN A 190 -17.34 14.77 -3.62
C GLN A 190 -17.58 13.36 -4.20
N LYS A 191 -16.63 12.43 -3.97
CA LYS A 191 -16.63 11.05 -4.47
C LYS A 191 -16.62 10.94 -6.00
N GLN A 192 -16.15 11.98 -6.70
CA GLN A 192 -15.98 11.95 -8.15
C GLN A 192 -14.69 11.17 -8.48
N ILE A 193 -14.84 10.18 -9.34
CA ILE A 193 -13.73 9.28 -9.72
C ILE A 193 -12.99 9.83 -10.93
N THR A 194 -11.66 9.84 -10.84
CA THR A 194 -10.75 10.17 -11.94
C THR A 194 -9.76 9.03 -12.15
N ASN A 195 -9.54 8.62 -13.39
CA ASN A 195 -8.52 7.62 -13.72
C ASN A 195 -7.12 8.24 -13.70
N ILE A 196 -6.17 7.54 -13.08
CA ILE A 196 -4.75 7.91 -13.06
C ILE A 196 -3.98 7.07 -14.08
N ALA A 197 -4.11 5.73 -13.99
CA ALA A 197 -3.43 4.80 -14.88
C ALA A 197 -4.18 3.47 -15.02
N GLN A 198 -3.91 2.76 -16.13
CA GLN A 198 -4.25 1.35 -16.28
C GLN A 198 -3.01 0.52 -16.02
N MET A 199 -3.05 -0.30 -14.98
CA MET A 199 -1.93 -1.11 -14.55
C MET A 199 -1.85 -2.44 -15.32
N PRO A 200 -0.65 -3.01 -15.50
CA PRO A 200 -0.49 -4.32 -16.12
C PRO A 200 -1.12 -5.45 -15.31
N GLU A 201 -1.07 -5.34 -13.96
CA GLU A 201 -1.56 -6.34 -13.01
C GLU A 201 -2.48 -5.73 -11.95
N GLY A 202 -3.22 -6.59 -11.22
CA GLY A 202 -4.09 -6.15 -10.12
C GLY A 202 -3.29 -5.47 -9.02
N ILE A 203 -3.77 -4.30 -8.60
CA ILE A 203 -3.11 -3.44 -7.63
C ILE A 203 -3.26 -4.02 -6.23
N ASP A 204 -2.15 -3.98 -5.45
CA ASP A 204 -2.12 -4.29 -4.03
C ASP A 204 -1.81 -3.01 -3.24
N GLY A 205 -0.56 -2.67 -2.95
CA GLY A 205 -0.19 -1.46 -2.23
C GLY A 205 0.00 -0.22 -3.11
N ILE A 206 -0.21 0.97 -2.54
CA ILE A 206 -0.05 2.27 -3.21
C ILE A 206 0.70 3.23 -2.28
N GLU A 207 1.87 3.74 -2.71
CA GLU A 207 2.62 4.75 -1.97
C GLU A 207 2.97 5.96 -2.85
N PRO A 208 2.60 7.19 -2.42
CA PRO A 208 2.97 8.41 -3.13
C PRO A 208 4.43 8.79 -2.87
N LEU A 209 5.09 9.33 -3.90
CA LEU A 209 6.47 9.78 -3.82
C LEU A 209 6.62 11.29 -3.53
N GLY A 210 5.50 12.02 -3.43
CA GLY A 210 5.46 13.43 -3.01
C GLY A 210 5.43 14.45 -4.15
N ASN A 211 5.68 14.06 -5.38
CA ASN A 211 5.72 14.94 -6.57
C ASN A 211 4.65 14.58 -7.62
N GLY A 212 3.63 13.82 -7.20
CA GLY A 212 2.59 13.29 -8.08
C GLY A 212 2.93 11.94 -8.71
N ASP A 213 4.07 11.38 -8.38
CA ASP A 213 4.49 10.03 -8.74
C ASP A 213 4.07 9.04 -7.66
N PHE A 214 4.00 7.75 -8.04
CA PHE A 214 3.57 6.69 -7.14
C PHE A 214 4.44 5.44 -7.31
N ILE A 215 4.57 4.67 -6.23
CA ILE A 215 4.93 3.26 -6.27
C ILE A 215 3.66 2.45 -6.06
N VAL A 216 3.44 1.47 -6.92
CA VAL A 216 2.27 0.59 -6.90
C VAL A 216 2.74 -0.84 -6.97
N THR A 217 2.23 -1.70 -6.10
CA THR A 217 2.53 -3.13 -6.14
C THR A 217 1.40 -3.94 -6.76
N ALA A 218 1.74 -5.12 -7.22
CA ALA A 218 0.80 -6.16 -7.58
C ALA A 218 1.21 -7.46 -6.89
N TRP A 219 0.30 -8.02 -6.12
CA TRP A 219 0.54 -9.20 -5.27
C TRP A 219 1.28 -10.35 -5.97
N VAL A 220 1.08 -10.49 -7.28
CA VAL A 220 1.72 -11.54 -8.09
C VAL A 220 3.25 -11.39 -8.22
N GLY A 221 3.86 -10.29 -7.71
CA GLY A 221 5.31 -10.11 -7.66
C GLY A 221 5.85 -8.97 -8.51
N TYR A 222 5.09 -7.88 -8.69
CA TYR A 222 5.55 -6.70 -9.42
C TYR A 222 5.53 -5.44 -8.55
N ILE A 223 6.53 -4.59 -8.74
CA ILE A 223 6.53 -3.21 -8.26
C ILE A 223 6.65 -2.29 -9.46
N PHE A 224 5.75 -1.33 -9.55
CA PHE A 224 5.68 -0.35 -10.62
C PHE A 224 5.94 1.06 -10.10
N TYR A 225 6.58 1.88 -10.91
CA TYR A 225 6.55 3.33 -10.82
C TYR A 225 5.46 3.84 -11.73
N VAL A 226 4.66 4.79 -11.26
CA VAL A 226 3.60 5.45 -12.03
C VAL A 226 3.86 6.94 -12.01
N SER A 227 4.08 7.55 -13.19
CA SER A 227 4.29 8.98 -13.34
C SER A 227 2.99 9.78 -13.20
N PRO A 228 3.04 11.11 -12.99
CA PRO A 228 1.85 11.97 -12.91
C PRO A 228 0.98 11.90 -14.17
N GLY A 229 1.58 11.59 -15.32
CA GLY A 229 0.88 11.40 -16.59
C GLY A 229 0.33 9.99 -16.81
N GLY A 230 0.39 9.11 -15.81
CA GLY A 230 -0.13 7.74 -15.89
C GLY A 230 0.76 6.75 -16.63
N ASN A 231 2.02 7.11 -16.97
CA ASN A 231 2.96 6.16 -17.56
C ASN A 231 3.46 5.19 -16.48
N VAL A 232 3.49 3.91 -16.80
CA VAL A 232 3.87 2.82 -15.89
C VAL A 232 5.21 2.24 -16.30
N GLN A 233 6.15 2.16 -15.34
CA GLN A 233 7.45 1.51 -15.48
C GLN A 233 7.55 0.37 -14.48
N THR A 234 7.94 -0.84 -14.90
CA THR A 234 8.26 -1.94 -14.00
C THR A 234 9.61 -1.68 -13.32
N LEU A 235 9.62 -1.65 -11.99
CA LEU A 235 10.83 -1.48 -11.16
C LEU A 235 11.36 -2.81 -10.64
N LEU A 236 10.47 -3.76 -10.33
CA LEU A 236 10.80 -5.08 -9.81
C LEU A 236 9.86 -6.12 -10.43
N ASP A 237 10.42 -7.26 -10.81
CA ASP A 237 9.69 -8.44 -11.25
C ASP A 237 10.25 -9.67 -10.54
N THR A 238 9.49 -10.21 -9.61
CA THR A 238 9.78 -11.45 -8.87
C THR A 238 8.72 -12.53 -9.10
N HIS A 239 7.85 -12.31 -10.11
CA HIS A 239 6.74 -13.21 -10.42
C HIS A 239 7.22 -14.65 -10.70
N SER A 240 8.27 -14.81 -11.52
CA SER A 240 8.83 -16.11 -11.86
C SER A 240 9.46 -16.83 -10.64
N GLU A 241 9.90 -16.07 -9.63
CA GLU A 241 10.45 -16.58 -8.37
C GLU A 241 9.35 -16.99 -7.37
N LYS A 242 8.07 -16.76 -7.70
CA LYS A 242 6.92 -16.93 -6.81
C LYS A 242 7.04 -16.15 -5.50
N LYS A 243 7.72 -15.02 -5.56
CA LYS A 243 7.92 -14.09 -4.46
C LYS A 243 6.96 -12.93 -4.64
N ASN A 244 5.98 -12.84 -3.76
CA ASN A 244 4.95 -11.82 -3.83
C ASN A 244 5.50 -10.44 -3.48
N THR A 245 4.77 -9.41 -3.89
CA THR A 245 4.95 -8.02 -3.47
C THR A 245 3.58 -7.51 -3.00
N ALA A 246 3.29 -7.71 -1.73
CA ALA A 246 1.99 -7.38 -1.15
C ALA A 246 1.93 -5.88 -0.76
N ASP A 247 1.17 -5.49 0.26
CA ASP A 247 1.02 -4.09 0.62
C ASP A 247 2.29 -3.50 1.24
N ILE A 248 2.83 -2.47 0.59
CA ILE A 248 4.14 -1.88 0.88
C ILE A 248 4.08 -0.69 1.83
N GLY A 249 5.19 -0.46 2.55
CA GLY A 249 5.45 0.81 3.21
C GLY A 249 6.57 1.59 2.54
N TYR A 250 6.52 2.92 2.66
CA TYR A 250 7.51 3.80 2.08
C TYR A 250 8.06 4.81 3.09
N ASP A 251 9.38 4.84 3.25
CA ASP A 251 10.11 5.89 3.94
C ASP A 251 10.50 6.98 2.94
N ALA A 252 9.74 8.06 2.91
CA ALA A 252 9.94 9.16 1.97
C ALA A 252 11.27 9.91 2.21
N VAL A 253 11.73 9.99 3.47
CA VAL A 253 12.97 10.69 3.83
C VAL A 253 14.18 9.96 3.27
N ASN A 254 14.21 8.64 3.46
CA ASN A 254 15.30 7.80 3.01
C ASN A 254 15.03 7.16 1.64
N ARG A 255 13.87 7.39 1.03
CA ARG A 255 13.43 6.78 -0.23
C ARG A 255 13.57 5.25 -0.20
N ILE A 256 13.09 4.62 0.86
CA ILE A 256 13.15 3.16 1.06
C ILE A 256 11.75 2.57 0.95
N VAL A 257 11.60 1.58 0.09
CA VAL A 257 10.39 0.78 -0.06
C VAL A 257 10.56 -0.51 0.73
N TYR A 258 9.66 -0.78 1.67
CA TYR A 258 9.59 -2.01 2.44
C TYR A 258 8.54 -2.92 1.85
N VAL A 259 8.90 -4.16 1.53
CA VAL A 259 8.10 -5.09 0.74
C VAL A 259 7.87 -6.37 1.53
N PRO A 260 6.64 -6.68 1.91
CA PRO A 260 6.31 -7.98 2.48
C PRO A 260 6.15 -9.00 1.33
N THR A 261 6.77 -10.16 1.47
CA THR A 261 6.85 -11.14 0.37
C THR A 261 5.86 -12.28 0.49
N PHE A 262 4.88 -12.16 1.36
CA PHE A 262 3.77 -13.08 1.58
C PHE A 262 4.21 -14.56 1.66
N ASN A 263 4.17 -15.30 0.53
CA ASN A 263 4.52 -16.73 0.51
C ASN A 263 6.01 -17.00 0.75
N ALA A 264 6.90 -16.08 0.42
CA ALA A 264 8.32 -16.24 0.71
C ALA A 264 8.67 -15.98 2.18
N LYS A 265 7.71 -15.45 2.98
CA LYS A 265 7.81 -15.25 4.42
C LYS A 265 8.98 -14.34 4.84
N THR A 266 9.28 -13.34 4.03
CA THR A 266 10.32 -12.33 4.31
C THR A 266 9.74 -10.92 4.23
N VAL A 267 10.47 -9.96 4.78
CA VAL A 267 10.37 -8.54 4.45
C VAL A 267 11.66 -8.13 3.79
N ALA A 268 11.58 -7.41 2.67
CA ALA A 268 12.72 -6.87 1.97
C ALA A 268 12.66 -5.34 1.92
N ALA A 269 13.83 -4.69 1.89
CA ALA A 269 13.93 -3.24 1.71
C ALA A 269 14.71 -2.90 0.45
N TYR A 270 14.19 -1.93 -0.28
CA TYR A 270 14.78 -1.45 -1.52
C TYR A 270 14.95 0.07 -1.48
N LYS A 271 16.09 0.56 -1.97
CA LYS A 271 16.36 1.98 -2.20
C LYS A 271 15.81 2.37 -3.57
N LEU A 272 14.92 3.35 -3.61
CA LEU A 272 14.47 3.97 -4.85
C LEU A 272 15.49 5.02 -5.31
N LYS A 273 15.98 4.87 -6.54
CA LYS A 273 16.94 5.78 -7.20
C LYS A 273 16.33 6.46 -8.41
#